data_ffd1ec013111f6c43688855c076014e1
#
_entry.id   ffd1ec013111f6c43688855c076014e1
#
_cell.length_a   1.000
_cell.length_b   1.000
_cell.length_c   1.000
_cell.angle_alpha   90.00
_cell.angle_beta   90.00
_cell.angle_gamma   90.00
#
_symmetry.space_group_name_H-M   'P 1'
#
loop_
_entity.id
_entity.type
_entity.pdbx_description
1 polymer ?
#
loop_
_entity_poly.entity_id
_entity_poly.type
_entity_poly.pdbx_seq_one_letter_code
_entity_poly.pdbx_strand_id
1 'polypeptide(L)'
;MTARGLERWGALLLLPIFLTGCWDNFQMNQLAIVDALAVDYNRGQYHVVAEVFNTMAVPAPAQSSPTATGGSNHSSSVFLEGAGKTLGEALADVSASSSRHVFWASTQVLLLGTGALQQGLGPLFGTFLHYPQFRSTARVLAVPGSAQSALESDTSGMEITVAQEIRNQDRYLHHDLSQGWAPRLYDVMRWDTEHGRSMVLLSLEKKPESKMNPQFRMDQSLVIGPDGRARGSLPSHDAMAYLWITGRFSQGYVAAGCPAGAGQTTIYLTSVSARSHVVVQRGTVRGIHIRLTGTGKVAGPLCANLSGLNMAANRRMVSLTMQTVDWAEAHDADIFGWGQQIYRQTPELWNDMPGYWRSRFPHMPVSVTSHVTIVQGDEGRV
;
A
#
# COMPACT_ATOMS: atom_id res chain seq x y z
N MET A 1 -5.32 -34.70 -64.03
CA MET A 1 -5.37 -33.96 -62.81
C MET A 1 -3.95 -33.82 -62.30
N THR A 2 -3.35 -32.67 -62.39
CA THR A 2 -1.93 -32.45 -62.14
C THR A 2 -1.63 -32.36 -60.65
N ALA A 3 -0.53 -32.96 -60.19
CA ALA A 3 -0.10 -33.01 -58.77
C ALA A 3 -0.19 -31.66 -58.02
N ARG A 4 -0.04 -30.51 -58.71
CA ARG A 4 -0.19 -29.15 -58.20
C ARG A 4 -1.61 -28.79 -57.69
N GLY A 5 -2.65 -29.54 -58.12
CA GLY A 5 -4.02 -29.37 -57.62
C GLY A 5 -4.21 -29.99 -56.23
N LEU A 6 -3.61 -31.13 -55.97
CA LEU A 6 -3.71 -31.83 -54.68
C LEU A 6 -3.02 -31.07 -53.52
N GLU A 7 -1.87 -30.44 -53.81
CA GLU A 7 -1.14 -29.62 -52.80
C GLU A 7 -1.93 -28.39 -52.38
N ARG A 8 -2.63 -27.74 -53.29
CA ARG A 8 -3.48 -26.57 -52.99
C ARG A 8 -4.71 -26.93 -52.18
N TRP A 9 -5.33 -28.09 -52.41
CA TRP A 9 -6.47 -28.56 -51.65
C TRP A 9 -6.05 -29.06 -50.26
N GLY A 10 -4.84 -29.65 -50.11
CA GLY A 10 -4.26 -30.05 -48.82
C GLY A 10 -3.96 -28.83 -47.94
N ALA A 11 -3.43 -27.75 -48.52
CA ALA A 11 -3.19 -26.51 -47.77
C ALA A 11 -4.48 -25.81 -47.31
N LEU A 12 -5.56 -25.86 -48.11
CA LEU A 12 -6.86 -25.30 -47.75
C LEU A 12 -7.56 -26.10 -46.64
N LEU A 13 -7.33 -27.42 -46.56
CA LEU A 13 -7.87 -28.30 -45.51
C LEU A 13 -7.14 -28.14 -44.15
N LEU A 14 -5.88 -27.67 -44.16
CA LEU A 14 -5.10 -27.41 -42.95
C LEU A 14 -5.36 -25.99 -42.36
N LEU A 15 -5.91 -25.08 -43.15
CA LEU A 15 -6.19 -23.72 -42.71
C LEU A 15 -7.12 -23.61 -41.48
N PRO A 16 -8.24 -24.38 -41.38
CA PRO A 16 -9.13 -24.32 -40.20
C PRO A 16 -8.48 -24.85 -38.92
N ILE A 17 -7.43 -25.67 -38.98
CA ILE A 17 -6.74 -26.18 -37.79
C ILE A 17 -5.97 -25.03 -37.07
N PHE A 18 -5.50 -24.02 -37.82
CA PHE A 18 -4.85 -22.85 -37.25
C PHE A 18 -5.85 -21.76 -36.75
N LEU A 19 -7.14 -21.92 -37.04
CA LEU A 19 -8.20 -20.99 -36.63
C LEU A 19 -8.90 -21.42 -35.34
N THR A 20 -8.53 -22.54 -34.73
CA THR A 20 -9.06 -23.00 -33.42
C THR A 20 -8.32 -22.31 -32.27
N GLY A 21 -8.09 -21.01 -32.37
CA GLY A 21 -7.54 -20.20 -31.30
C GLY A 21 -8.64 -19.75 -30.33
N CYS A 22 -8.37 -19.82 -28.99
CA CYS A 22 -9.16 -19.24 -27.91
C CYS A 22 -10.51 -19.88 -27.60
N TRP A 23 -10.53 -21.21 -27.36
CA TRP A 23 -11.74 -21.89 -26.86
C TRP A 23 -11.99 -21.66 -25.35
N ASP A 24 -11.02 -21.18 -24.57
CA ASP A 24 -11.10 -20.96 -23.12
C ASP A 24 -11.38 -19.48 -22.79
N ASN A 25 -12.46 -18.94 -23.32
CA ASN A 25 -12.84 -17.55 -23.08
C ASN A 25 -14.14 -17.47 -22.26
N PHE A 26 -14.02 -17.26 -20.96
CA PHE A 26 -15.16 -16.96 -20.11
C PHE A 26 -15.79 -15.63 -20.51
N GLN A 27 -17.10 -15.62 -20.77
CA GLN A 27 -17.81 -14.39 -21.01
C GLN A 27 -17.91 -13.57 -19.72
N MET A 28 -17.91 -12.25 -19.81
CA MET A 28 -17.90 -11.36 -18.66
C MET A 28 -19.10 -11.58 -17.71
N ASN A 29 -20.24 -12.05 -18.23
CA ASN A 29 -21.42 -12.41 -17.45
C ASN A 29 -21.29 -13.74 -16.67
N GLN A 30 -20.28 -14.54 -16.98
CA GLN A 30 -19.96 -15.80 -16.29
C GLN A 30 -18.93 -15.62 -15.17
N LEU A 31 -18.38 -14.39 -15.02
CA LEU A 31 -17.35 -14.08 -14.05
C LEU A 31 -17.96 -13.40 -12.82
N ALA A 32 -17.49 -13.80 -11.64
CA ALA A 32 -17.61 -13.06 -10.41
C ALA A 32 -16.30 -12.25 -10.22
N ILE A 33 -16.34 -10.98 -10.59
CA ILE A 33 -15.15 -10.11 -10.62
C ILE A 33 -14.88 -9.63 -9.20
N VAL A 34 -13.79 -10.12 -8.58
CA VAL A 34 -13.41 -9.76 -7.22
C VAL A 34 -12.65 -8.44 -7.22
N ASP A 35 -13.15 -7.46 -6.47
CA ASP A 35 -12.56 -6.12 -6.33
C ASP A 35 -11.69 -6.01 -5.07
N ALA A 36 -12.15 -6.56 -3.95
CA ALA A 36 -11.38 -6.67 -2.71
C ALA A 36 -11.51 -8.04 -2.06
N LEU A 37 -10.53 -8.34 -1.23
CA LEU A 37 -10.47 -9.55 -0.43
C LEU A 37 -10.15 -9.20 1.03
N ALA A 38 -10.97 -9.67 1.96
CA ALA A 38 -10.69 -9.62 3.39
C ALA A 38 -10.26 -11.01 3.87
N VAL A 39 -9.21 -11.06 4.68
CA VAL A 39 -8.67 -12.29 5.27
C VAL A 39 -8.57 -12.13 6.77
N ASP A 40 -9.33 -12.93 7.49
CA ASP A 40 -9.30 -13.07 8.93
C ASP A 40 -8.81 -14.47 9.33
N TYR A 41 -8.34 -14.61 10.56
CA TYR A 41 -8.05 -15.92 11.15
C TYR A 41 -8.59 -15.96 12.57
N ASN A 42 -9.48 -16.91 12.81
CA ASN A 42 -10.04 -17.13 14.12
C ASN A 42 -10.35 -18.62 14.33
N ARG A 43 -10.36 -19.07 15.56
CA ARG A 43 -10.71 -20.46 15.97
C ARG A 43 -9.99 -21.54 15.15
N GLY A 44 -8.75 -21.28 14.71
CA GLY A 44 -7.94 -22.26 13.97
C GLY A 44 -8.24 -22.34 12.47
N GLN A 45 -8.97 -21.38 11.89
CA GLN A 45 -9.33 -21.34 10.47
C GLN A 45 -9.16 -19.95 9.90
N TYR A 46 -8.84 -19.90 8.61
CA TYR A 46 -8.93 -18.69 7.78
C TYR A 46 -10.39 -18.50 7.37
N HIS A 47 -10.83 -17.26 7.48
CA HIS A 47 -12.09 -16.78 6.97
C HIS A 47 -11.80 -15.74 5.90
N VAL A 48 -12.36 -15.94 4.74
CA VAL A 48 -12.13 -15.09 3.56
C VAL A 48 -13.46 -14.55 3.07
N VAL A 49 -13.50 -13.24 2.84
CA VAL A 49 -14.66 -12.57 2.23
C VAL A 49 -14.18 -11.83 0.99
N ALA A 50 -14.80 -12.11 -0.14
CA ALA A 50 -14.53 -11.47 -1.40
C ALA A 50 -15.65 -10.49 -1.77
N GLU A 51 -15.31 -9.21 -1.95
CA GLU A 51 -16.22 -8.23 -2.54
C GLU A 51 -16.24 -8.39 -4.06
N VAL A 52 -17.39 -8.74 -4.60
CA VAL A 52 -17.63 -8.94 -6.03
C VAL A 52 -18.44 -7.77 -6.56
N PHE A 53 -17.97 -7.16 -7.63
CA PHE A 53 -18.70 -6.09 -8.31
C PHE A 53 -19.99 -6.61 -8.94
N ASN A 54 -21.13 -6.03 -8.55
CA ASN A 54 -22.42 -6.40 -9.07
C ASN A 54 -22.75 -5.61 -10.35
N THR A 55 -22.48 -6.20 -11.51
CA THR A 55 -22.74 -5.58 -12.82
C THR A 55 -24.23 -5.32 -13.08
N MET A 56 -25.14 -5.96 -12.32
CA MET A 56 -26.57 -5.79 -12.45
C MET A 56 -27.11 -4.61 -11.65
N ALA A 57 -26.34 -4.10 -10.69
CA ALA A 57 -26.76 -2.97 -9.83
C ALA A 57 -26.41 -1.59 -10.42
N VAL A 58 -25.82 -1.53 -11.61
CA VAL A 58 -25.58 -0.25 -12.29
C VAL A 58 -26.94 0.34 -12.68
N PRO A 59 -27.34 1.51 -12.13
CA PRO A 59 -28.58 2.14 -12.54
C PRO A 59 -28.52 2.40 -14.05
N ALA A 60 -29.55 1.92 -14.78
CA ALA A 60 -29.74 2.39 -16.15
C ALA A 60 -29.85 3.92 -16.13
N PRO A 61 -29.27 4.63 -17.13
CA PRO A 61 -29.37 6.09 -17.18
C PRO A 61 -30.84 6.47 -17.03
N ALA A 62 -31.13 7.28 -16.02
CA ALA A 62 -32.47 7.66 -15.64
C ALA A 62 -33.18 8.32 -16.84
N GLN A 63 -33.98 7.53 -17.55
CA GLN A 63 -35.06 8.11 -18.36
C GLN A 63 -36.12 8.56 -17.37
N SER A 64 -36.25 9.86 -17.31
CA SER A 64 -37.17 10.63 -16.51
C SER A 64 -38.59 10.02 -16.40
N SER A 65 -38.91 9.47 -15.24
CA SER A 65 -40.28 9.31 -14.76
C SER A 65 -40.31 9.65 -13.27
N PRO A 66 -41.04 10.69 -12.86
CA PRO A 66 -41.02 11.18 -11.48
C PRO A 66 -41.87 10.39 -10.49
N THR A 67 -42.19 9.14 -10.75
CA THR A 67 -43.15 8.35 -9.91
C THR A 67 -42.62 6.97 -9.50
N ALA A 68 -41.31 6.74 -9.48
CA ALA A 68 -40.76 5.51 -8.90
C ALA A 68 -40.35 5.73 -7.44
N THR A 69 -41.32 5.77 -6.52
CA THR A 69 -41.14 5.50 -5.09
C THR A 69 -40.88 3.99 -4.93
N GLY A 70 -39.66 3.59 -5.07
CA GLY A 70 -39.25 2.19 -4.94
C GLY A 70 -37.77 2.06 -5.24
N GLY A 71 -36.93 2.70 -4.43
CA GLY A 71 -35.50 2.47 -4.47
C GLY A 71 -35.22 1.02 -4.06
N SER A 72 -35.04 0.12 -5.01
CA SER A 72 -34.36 -1.14 -4.75
C SER A 72 -32.91 -0.76 -4.45
N ASN A 73 -32.56 -0.72 -3.17
CA ASN A 73 -31.17 -0.70 -2.71
C ASN A 73 -30.51 -2.02 -3.12
N HIS A 74 -30.25 -2.19 -4.41
CA HIS A 74 -29.35 -3.24 -4.83
C HIS A 74 -27.95 -2.78 -4.45
N SER A 75 -27.40 -3.40 -3.43
CA SER A 75 -26.00 -3.23 -3.07
C SER A 75 -25.16 -3.38 -4.35
N SER A 76 -24.28 -2.42 -4.59
CA SER A 76 -23.35 -2.44 -5.72
C SER A 76 -22.33 -3.58 -5.59
N SER A 77 -22.23 -4.17 -4.40
CA SER A 77 -21.33 -5.26 -4.07
C SER A 77 -22.12 -6.49 -3.62
N VAL A 78 -21.61 -7.66 -4.00
CA VAL A 78 -22.00 -8.97 -3.47
C VAL A 78 -20.80 -9.52 -2.73
N PHE A 79 -21.02 -10.09 -1.55
CA PHE A 79 -19.98 -10.71 -0.76
C PHE A 79 -20.09 -12.23 -0.88
N LEU A 80 -18.95 -12.86 -1.18
CA LEU A 80 -18.77 -14.30 -1.19
C LEU A 80 -17.86 -14.68 -0.02
N GLU A 81 -18.26 -15.64 0.77
CA GLU A 81 -17.55 -16.07 1.96
C GLU A 81 -17.03 -17.51 1.80
N GLY A 82 -15.91 -17.79 2.46
CA GLY A 82 -15.35 -19.13 2.54
C GLY A 82 -14.44 -19.29 3.75
N ALA A 83 -14.32 -20.51 4.23
CA ALA A 83 -13.51 -20.86 5.38
C ALA A 83 -12.65 -22.10 5.12
N GLY A 84 -11.49 -22.18 5.77
CA GLY A 84 -10.60 -23.33 5.64
C GLY A 84 -9.46 -23.32 6.65
N LYS A 85 -8.84 -24.47 6.87
CA LYS A 85 -7.66 -24.59 7.74
C LYS A 85 -6.44 -23.90 7.12
N THR A 86 -6.41 -23.83 5.81
CA THR A 86 -5.41 -23.09 5.05
C THR A 86 -6.09 -21.98 4.24
N LEU A 87 -5.34 -20.94 3.91
CA LEU A 87 -5.87 -19.86 3.07
C LEU A 87 -6.32 -20.39 1.69
N GLY A 88 -5.59 -21.36 1.12
CA GLY A 88 -5.97 -21.99 -0.15
C GLY A 88 -7.31 -22.73 -0.08
N GLU A 89 -7.60 -23.45 1.02
CA GLU A 89 -8.91 -24.09 1.25
C GLU A 89 -10.02 -23.03 1.36
N ALA A 90 -9.78 -21.93 2.10
CA ALA A 90 -10.76 -20.86 2.24
C ALA A 90 -11.07 -20.18 0.88
N LEU A 91 -10.06 -19.95 0.02
CA LEU A 91 -10.27 -19.42 -1.33
C LEU A 91 -11.03 -20.40 -2.24
N ALA A 92 -10.77 -21.70 -2.09
CA ALA A 92 -11.51 -22.73 -2.82
C ALA A 92 -12.98 -22.80 -2.36
N ASP A 93 -13.24 -22.63 -1.07
CA ASP A 93 -14.58 -22.61 -0.49
C ASP A 93 -15.38 -21.37 -0.99
N VAL A 94 -14.75 -20.18 -1.08
CA VAL A 94 -15.34 -19.01 -1.75
C VAL A 94 -15.72 -19.33 -3.19
N SER A 95 -14.85 -20.03 -3.91
CA SER A 95 -15.13 -20.40 -5.31
C SER A 95 -16.28 -21.41 -5.42
N ALA A 96 -16.41 -22.34 -4.46
CA ALA A 96 -17.48 -23.32 -4.41
C ALA A 96 -18.85 -22.69 -4.05
N SER A 97 -18.86 -21.59 -3.31
CA SER A 97 -20.09 -20.86 -2.95
C SER A 97 -20.64 -19.99 -4.08
N SER A 98 -19.87 -19.78 -5.16
CA SER A 98 -20.26 -18.92 -6.27
C SER A 98 -20.96 -19.65 -7.40
N SER A 99 -22.02 -19.05 -7.93
CA SER A 99 -22.69 -19.49 -9.17
C SER A 99 -21.94 -19.09 -10.45
N ARG A 100 -20.87 -18.30 -10.35
CA ARG A 100 -20.04 -17.83 -11.45
C ARG A 100 -18.57 -18.17 -11.19
N HIS A 101 -17.76 -18.21 -12.24
CA HIS A 101 -16.32 -18.39 -12.08
C HIS A 101 -15.71 -17.19 -11.37
N VAL A 102 -15.08 -17.42 -10.20
CA VAL A 102 -14.47 -16.34 -9.39
C VAL A 102 -13.19 -15.89 -10.06
N PHE A 103 -13.16 -14.61 -10.45
CA PHE A 103 -12.04 -14.00 -11.14
C PHE A 103 -11.20 -13.15 -10.18
N TRP A 104 -10.15 -13.77 -9.64
CA TRP A 104 -9.24 -13.18 -8.65
C TRP A 104 -8.29 -12.12 -9.21
N ALA A 105 -8.02 -12.17 -10.53
CA ALA A 105 -7.04 -11.28 -11.17
C ALA A 105 -7.42 -9.80 -11.17
N SER A 106 -8.65 -9.46 -10.83
CA SER A 106 -9.12 -8.09 -10.70
C SER A 106 -8.94 -7.52 -9.29
N THR A 107 -8.61 -8.36 -8.29
CA THR A 107 -8.45 -7.93 -6.89
C THR A 107 -7.50 -6.73 -6.78
N GLN A 108 -8.01 -5.62 -6.27
CA GLN A 108 -7.28 -4.35 -6.15
C GLN A 108 -6.85 -4.08 -4.71
N VAL A 109 -7.60 -4.61 -3.74
CA VAL A 109 -7.39 -4.39 -2.31
C VAL A 109 -7.39 -5.73 -1.58
N LEU A 110 -6.40 -5.91 -0.70
CA LEU A 110 -6.28 -7.05 0.21
C LEU A 110 -6.24 -6.51 1.64
N LEU A 111 -7.26 -6.85 2.41
CA LEU A 111 -7.39 -6.49 3.81
C LEU A 111 -6.97 -7.67 4.68
N LEU A 112 -6.04 -7.45 5.59
CA LEU A 112 -5.53 -8.45 6.52
C LEU A 112 -5.93 -8.09 7.94
N GLY A 113 -6.82 -8.86 8.54
CA GLY A 113 -7.23 -8.70 9.92
C GLY A 113 -6.12 -9.09 10.92
N THR A 114 -6.23 -8.58 12.14
CA THR A 114 -5.22 -8.82 13.18
C THR A 114 -4.93 -10.31 13.39
N GLY A 115 -5.97 -11.16 13.39
CA GLY A 115 -5.81 -12.61 13.56
C GLY A 115 -4.98 -13.25 12.46
N ALA A 116 -5.22 -12.87 11.20
CA ALA A 116 -4.46 -13.36 10.05
C ALA A 116 -2.99 -12.91 10.10
N LEU A 117 -2.73 -11.65 10.47
CA LEU A 117 -1.38 -11.12 10.60
C LEU A 117 -0.59 -11.82 11.73
N GLN A 118 -1.25 -12.24 12.80
CA GLN A 118 -0.62 -12.97 13.91
C GLN A 118 -0.20 -14.40 13.56
N GLN A 119 -0.78 -15.00 12.51
CA GLN A 119 -0.34 -16.32 12.01
C GLN A 119 1.00 -16.24 11.28
N GLY A 120 1.48 -15.04 11.00
CA GLY A 120 2.68 -14.79 10.22
C GLY A 120 2.37 -14.61 8.74
N LEU A 121 3.29 -13.95 8.07
CA LEU A 121 3.11 -13.52 6.68
C LEU A 121 3.46 -14.62 5.68
N GLY A 122 4.33 -15.56 6.04
CA GLY A 122 4.76 -16.67 5.17
C GLY A 122 3.60 -17.50 4.63
N PRO A 123 2.69 -18.03 5.48
CA PRO A 123 1.52 -18.77 5.02
C PRO A 123 0.58 -17.96 4.13
N LEU A 124 0.39 -16.67 4.45
CA LEU A 124 -0.44 -15.76 3.65
C LEU A 124 0.16 -15.53 2.27
N PHE A 125 1.41 -15.07 2.22
CA PHE A 125 2.03 -14.69 0.94
C PHE A 125 2.45 -15.90 0.13
N GLY A 126 2.80 -17.02 0.76
CA GLY A 126 3.04 -18.28 0.07
C GLY A 126 1.83 -18.71 -0.77
N THR A 127 0.61 -18.58 -0.23
CA THR A 127 -0.61 -18.88 -0.98
C THR A 127 -0.79 -17.92 -2.15
N PHE A 128 -0.69 -16.60 -1.93
CA PHE A 128 -0.86 -15.62 -3.01
C PHE A 128 0.22 -15.73 -4.11
N LEU A 129 1.45 -16.12 -3.74
CA LEU A 129 2.54 -16.33 -4.70
C LEU A 129 2.27 -17.52 -5.62
N HIS A 130 1.74 -18.60 -5.06
CA HIS A 130 1.47 -19.83 -5.81
C HIS A 130 0.08 -19.89 -6.44
N TYR A 131 -0.78 -18.91 -6.16
CA TYR A 131 -2.10 -18.81 -6.79
C TYR A 131 -2.00 -17.88 -8.01
N PRO A 132 -1.87 -18.45 -9.23
CA PRO A 132 -1.44 -17.70 -10.43
C PRO A 132 -2.40 -16.58 -10.86
N GLN A 133 -3.59 -16.55 -10.29
CA GLN A 133 -4.62 -15.59 -10.65
C GLN A 133 -4.55 -14.28 -9.84
N PHE A 134 -3.79 -14.21 -8.73
CA PHE A 134 -3.73 -12.97 -7.96
C PHE A 134 -2.84 -11.91 -8.61
N ARG A 135 -3.37 -10.68 -8.62
CA ARG A 135 -2.61 -9.54 -9.13
C ARG A 135 -1.60 -9.06 -8.09
N SER A 136 -0.31 -9.14 -8.41
CA SER A 136 0.77 -8.68 -7.53
C SER A 136 0.74 -7.17 -7.21
N THR A 137 -0.08 -6.40 -7.93
CA THR A 137 -0.28 -4.96 -7.73
C THR A 137 -1.42 -4.60 -6.78
N ALA A 138 -2.14 -5.58 -6.22
CA ALA A 138 -3.15 -5.36 -5.20
C ALA A 138 -2.57 -4.61 -3.99
N ARG A 139 -3.31 -3.65 -3.45
CA ARG A 139 -2.91 -2.89 -2.24
C ARG A 139 -3.15 -3.75 -1.01
N VAL A 140 -2.15 -3.82 -0.13
CA VAL A 140 -2.23 -4.60 1.11
C VAL A 140 -2.37 -3.64 2.29
N LEU A 141 -3.44 -3.80 3.06
CA LEU A 141 -3.72 -3.00 4.25
C LEU A 141 -3.91 -3.90 5.47
N ALA A 142 -3.46 -3.41 6.62
CA ALA A 142 -3.76 -4.02 7.90
C ALA A 142 -5.08 -3.49 8.46
N VAL A 143 -5.89 -4.37 9.03
CA VAL A 143 -7.14 -3.96 9.68
C VAL A 143 -7.07 -4.34 11.17
N PRO A 144 -7.07 -3.36 12.08
CA PRO A 144 -7.22 -3.63 13.51
C PRO A 144 -8.57 -4.30 13.76
N GLY A 145 -8.55 -5.55 14.21
CA GLY A 145 -9.74 -6.38 14.39
C GLY A 145 -10.06 -7.23 13.17
N SER A 146 -11.31 -7.21 12.71
CA SER A 146 -11.80 -8.04 11.61
C SER A 146 -11.76 -7.31 10.27
N ALA A 147 -11.08 -7.90 9.30
CA ALA A 147 -11.04 -7.44 7.93
C ALA A 147 -12.40 -7.58 7.23
N GLN A 148 -13.16 -8.65 7.55
CA GLN A 148 -14.53 -8.85 7.08
C GLN A 148 -15.40 -7.66 7.47
N SER A 149 -15.41 -7.28 8.76
CA SER A 149 -16.23 -6.16 9.24
C SER A 149 -15.89 -4.82 8.57
N ALA A 150 -14.64 -4.63 8.15
CA ALA A 150 -14.25 -3.44 7.40
C ALA A 150 -14.74 -3.52 5.94
N LEU A 151 -14.62 -4.68 5.29
CA LEU A 151 -15.02 -4.87 3.90
C LEU A 151 -16.55 -4.80 3.72
N GLU A 152 -17.32 -5.33 4.66
CA GLU A 152 -18.78 -5.33 4.63
C GLU A 152 -19.40 -4.02 5.12
N SER A 153 -18.61 -2.99 5.38
CA SER A 153 -19.15 -1.68 5.75
C SER A 153 -19.78 -0.98 4.54
N ASP A 154 -20.71 -0.07 4.84
CA ASP A 154 -21.27 0.80 3.81
C ASP A 154 -20.17 1.72 3.23
N THR A 155 -20.28 2.06 1.97
CA THR A 155 -19.47 3.11 1.36
C THR A 155 -19.90 4.49 1.84
N SER A 156 -19.02 5.49 1.68
CA SER A 156 -19.34 6.90 1.95
C SER A 156 -20.43 7.49 1.01
N GLY A 157 -20.83 6.72 0.00
CA GLY A 157 -21.74 7.18 -1.06
C GLY A 157 -21.03 7.94 -2.18
N MET A 158 -19.73 8.18 -2.07
CA MET A 158 -18.91 8.77 -3.14
C MET A 158 -18.41 7.71 -4.14
N GLU A 159 -18.29 6.46 -3.68
CA GLU A 159 -17.80 5.34 -4.48
C GLU A 159 -18.82 4.20 -4.49
N ILE A 160 -18.73 3.36 -5.51
CA ILE A 160 -19.68 2.26 -5.73
C ILE A 160 -19.35 1.05 -4.86
N THR A 161 -18.06 0.78 -4.65
CA THR A 161 -17.55 -0.35 -3.84
C THR A 161 -16.62 0.13 -2.74
N VAL A 162 -16.51 -0.67 -1.66
CA VAL A 162 -15.56 -0.40 -0.57
C VAL A 162 -14.13 -0.46 -1.09
N ALA A 163 -13.82 -1.37 -2.02
CA ALA A 163 -12.53 -1.43 -2.69
C ALA A 163 -12.14 -0.13 -3.39
N GLN A 164 -13.08 0.49 -4.11
CA GLN A 164 -12.83 1.77 -4.79
C GLN A 164 -12.60 2.90 -3.79
N GLU A 165 -13.38 2.96 -2.71
CA GLU A 165 -13.21 3.96 -1.66
C GLU A 165 -11.84 3.87 -1.01
N ILE A 166 -11.42 2.68 -0.58
CA ILE A 166 -10.11 2.42 0.02
C ILE A 166 -8.98 2.81 -0.94
N ARG A 167 -9.06 2.37 -2.19
CA ARG A 167 -8.03 2.66 -3.20
C ARG A 167 -7.90 4.14 -3.52
N ASN A 168 -9.02 4.85 -3.64
CA ASN A 168 -9.03 6.27 -3.92
C ASN A 168 -8.51 7.06 -2.71
N GLN A 169 -8.91 6.70 -1.48
CA GLN A 169 -8.40 7.31 -0.27
C GLN A 169 -6.88 7.09 -0.12
N ASP A 170 -6.34 5.86 -0.33
CA ASP A 170 -4.90 5.59 -0.35
C ASP A 170 -4.19 6.46 -1.38
N ARG A 171 -4.75 6.58 -2.58
CA ARG A 171 -4.17 7.41 -3.64
C ARG A 171 -4.05 8.87 -3.24
N TYR A 172 -5.08 9.47 -2.65
CA TYR A 172 -5.05 10.87 -2.19
C TYR A 172 -4.10 11.05 -1.01
N LEU A 173 -4.12 10.17 -0.02
CA LEU A 173 -3.20 10.21 1.11
C LEU A 173 -1.74 10.13 0.66
N HIS A 174 -1.44 9.31 -0.33
CA HIS A 174 -0.09 9.16 -0.87
C HIS A 174 0.29 10.32 -1.79
N HIS A 175 -0.51 10.61 -2.83
CA HIS A 175 -0.13 11.56 -3.86
C HIS A 175 -0.20 13.01 -3.41
N ASP A 176 -1.21 13.38 -2.62
CA ASP A 176 -1.47 14.77 -2.30
C ASP A 176 -0.91 15.18 -0.94
N LEU A 177 -0.77 14.23 -0.01
CA LEU A 177 -0.40 14.53 1.36
C LEU A 177 0.88 13.82 1.82
N SER A 178 1.27 12.71 1.19
CA SER A 178 2.33 11.79 1.63
C SER A 178 2.23 11.45 3.13
N GLN A 179 1.00 11.20 3.61
CA GLN A 179 0.72 10.84 5.00
C GLN A 179 0.48 9.35 5.19
N GLY A 180 0.44 8.58 4.11
CA GLY A 180 0.28 7.15 4.12
C GLY A 180 0.59 6.57 2.75
N TRP A 181 0.81 5.27 2.71
CA TRP A 181 1.05 4.54 1.47
C TRP A 181 0.77 3.06 1.71
N ALA A 182 -0.24 2.53 1.04
CA ALA A 182 -0.50 1.10 1.06
C ALA A 182 0.49 0.38 0.13
N PRO A 183 1.33 -0.53 0.64
CA PRO A 183 2.22 -1.31 -0.19
C PRO A 183 1.41 -2.20 -1.14
N ARG A 184 2.01 -2.54 -2.26
CA ARG A 184 1.45 -3.55 -3.15
C ARG A 184 1.87 -4.94 -2.69
N LEU A 185 1.12 -5.95 -3.07
CA LEU A 185 1.41 -7.34 -2.71
C LEU A 185 2.86 -7.73 -3.05
N TYR A 186 3.38 -7.32 -4.22
CA TYR A 186 4.77 -7.61 -4.59
C TYR A 186 5.79 -6.90 -3.68
N ASP A 187 5.50 -5.70 -3.14
CA ASP A 187 6.38 -5.02 -2.19
C ASP A 187 6.49 -5.82 -0.89
N VAL A 188 5.35 -6.28 -0.39
CA VAL A 188 5.27 -7.05 0.86
C VAL A 188 5.99 -8.39 0.70
N MET A 189 5.74 -9.09 -0.40
CA MET A 189 6.41 -10.36 -0.72
C MET A 189 7.93 -10.18 -0.84
N ARG A 190 8.38 -9.08 -1.46
CA ARG A 190 9.80 -8.75 -1.54
C ARG A 190 10.39 -8.47 -0.16
N TRP A 191 9.69 -7.72 0.69
CA TRP A 191 10.19 -7.41 2.05
C TRP A 191 10.31 -8.64 2.92
N ASP A 192 9.45 -9.64 2.74
CA ASP A 192 9.56 -10.93 3.44
C ASP A 192 10.89 -11.66 3.14
N THR A 193 11.47 -11.40 1.96
CA THR A 193 12.77 -11.95 1.56
C THR A 193 13.95 -11.02 1.84
N GLU A 194 13.72 -9.77 2.24
CA GLU A 194 14.79 -8.80 2.52
C GLU A 194 15.39 -9.02 3.93
N HIS A 195 16.70 -8.85 4.02
CA HIS A 195 17.45 -9.13 5.23
C HIS A 195 17.22 -8.07 6.32
N GLY A 196 16.65 -8.50 7.44
CA GLY A 196 16.45 -7.68 8.64
C GLY A 196 15.41 -6.58 8.53
N ARG A 197 14.69 -6.51 7.41
CA ARG A 197 13.70 -5.45 7.16
C ARG A 197 12.39 -5.71 7.88
N SER A 198 11.82 -4.66 8.47
CA SER A 198 10.45 -4.63 8.97
C SER A 198 9.49 -4.13 7.91
N MET A 199 8.29 -4.68 7.87
CA MET A 199 7.22 -4.30 6.94
C MET A 199 6.38 -3.17 7.52
N VAL A 200 5.92 -2.27 6.64
CA VAL A 200 5.03 -1.16 6.99
C VAL A 200 3.74 -1.31 6.19
N LEU A 201 2.64 -1.62 6.86
CA LEU A 201 1.32 -1.79 6.26
C LEU A 201 0.42 -0.63 6.69
N LEU A 202 -0.13 0.11 5.74
CA LEU A 202 -1.12 1.16 6.06
C LEU A 202 -2.31 0.52 6.78
N SER A 203 -2.70 1.07 7.93
CA SER A 203 -3.84 0.59 8.71
C SER A 203 -5.13 1.22 8.21
N LEU A 204 -6.15 0.38 8.03
CA LEU A 204 -7.51 0.78 7.74
C LEU A 204 -8.35 0.58 9.00
N GLU A 205 -8.78 1.65 9.63
CA GLU A 205 -9.68 1.61 10.77
C GLU A 205 -11.09 2.02 10.34
N LYS A 206 -12.08 1.21 10.71
CA LYS A 206 -13.48 1.59 10.58
C LYS A 206 -13.79 2.64 11.64
N LYS A 207 -14.31 3.80 11.23
CA LYS A 207 -14.80 4.77 12.20
C LYS A 207 -16.08 4.27 12.85
N PRO A 208 -16.26 4.50 14.16
CA PRO A 208 -17.56 4.27 14.79
C PRO A 208 -18.61 5.08 14.03
N GLU A 209 -19.81 4.51 13.90
CA GLU A 209 -20.91 5.08 13.12
C GLU A 209 -21.08 6.57 13.40
N SER A 210 -20.57 7.37 12.50
CA SER A 210 -20.80 8.80 12.45
C SER A 210 -21.64 9.06 11.21
N LYS A 211 -22.67 9.86 11.36
CA LYS A 211 -23.49 10.34 10.23
C LYS A 211 -22.69 11.19 9.24
N MET A 212 -21.40 11.41 9.52
CA MET A 212 -20.48 12.19 8.69
C MET A 212 -19.40 11.27 8.10
N ASN A 213 -19.37 11.17 6.79
CA ASN A 213 -18.37 10.45 6.01
C ASN A 213 -16.98 11.14 6.10
N PRO A 214 -15.85 10.42 6.03
CA PRO A 214 -15.67 9.06 5.49
C PRO A 214 -15.81 7.94 6.56
N GLN A 215 -16.10 6.73 6.08
CA GLN A 215 -16.27 5.53 6.91
C GLN A 215 -14.95 4.99 7.45
N PHE A 216 -13.84 5.28 6.77
CA PHE A 216 -12.51 4.76 7.09
C PHE A 216 -11.54 5.86 7.53
N ARG A 217 -10.61 5.44 8.39
CA ARG A 217 -9.46 6.23 8.83
C ARG A 217 -8.18 5.49 8.47
N MET A 218 -7.24 6.19 7.84
CA MET A 218 -5.94 5.65 7.42
C MET A 218 -4.83 6.59 7.90
N ASP A 219 -4.69 6.76 9.21
CA ASP A 219 -3.76 7.72 9.82
C ASP A 219 -2.61 7.06 10.58
N GLN A 220 -2.49 5.74 10.46
CA GLN A 220 -1.43 4.97 11.07
C GLN A 220 -0.96 3.87 10.12
N SER A 221 0.24 3.36 10.34
CA SER A 221 0.76 2.19 9.65
C SER A 221 1.23 1.15 10.65
N LEU A 222 0.70 -0.05 10.57
CA LEU A 222 1.17 -1.18 11.38
C LEU A 222 2.56 -1.60 10.90
N VAL A 223 3.48 -1.74 11.84
CA VAL A 223 4.84 -2.22 11.56
C VAL A 223 4.99 -3.65 12.05
N ILE A 224 5.48 -4.52 11.17
CA ILE A 224 5.68 -5.95 11.43
C ILE A 224 7.17 -6.25 11.26
N GLY A 225 7.77 -6.84 12.28
CA GLY A 225 9.18 -7.23 12.27
C GLY A 225 9.45 -8.44 11.35
N PRO A 226 10.72 -8.73 11.05
CA PRO A 226 11.12 -9.87 10.23
C PRO A 226 10.76 -11.22 10.86
N ASP A 227 10.41 -11.25 12.13
CA ASP A 227 9.88 -12.43 12.84
C ASP A 227 8.34 -12.56 12.74
N GLY A 228 7.70 -11.74 11.90
CA GLY A 228 6.24 -11.72 11.71
C GLY A 228 5.44 -11.09 12.85
N ARG A 229 6.11 -10.54 13.88
CA ARG A 229 5.43 -9.93 15.03
C ARG A 229 5.21 -8.44 14.83
N ALA A 230 4.07 -7.95 15.29
CA ALA A 230 3.79 -6.53 15.33
C ALA A 230 4.78 -5.81 16.26
N ARG A 231 5.32 -4.69 15.79
CA ARG A 231 6.27 -3.82 16.51
C ARG A 231 5.59 -2.55 17.05
N GLY A 232 4.48 -2.17 16.51
CA GLY A 232 3.75 -0.96 16.87
C GLY A 232 3.08 -0.32 15.66
N SER A 233 2.48 0.83 15.90
CA SER A 233 1.87 1.65 14.86
C SER A 233 2.66 2.93 14.64
N LEU A 234 3.09 3.17 13.41
CA LEU A 234 3.76 4.39 12.99
C LEU A 234 2.69 5.44 12.67
N PRO A 235 2.66 6.58 13.38
CA PRO A 235 1.69 7.65 13.12
C PRO A 235 1.90 8.28 11.74
N SER A 236 0.83 8.82 11.14
CA SER A 236 0.89 9.42 9.79
C SER A 236 1.84 10.62 9.68
N HIS A 237 2.03 11.39 10.75
CA HIS A 237 2.99 12.49 10.75
C HIS A 237 4.45 12.02 10.64
N ASP A 238 4.77 10.82 11.14
CA ASP A 238 6.08 10.18 10.98
C ASP A 238 6.19 9.42 9.65
N ALA A 239 5.03 9.01 9.08
CA ALA A 239 5.00 8.32 7.79
C ALA A 239 5.58 9.17 6.65
N MET A 240 5.45 10.50 6.70
CA MET A 240 6.03 11.38 5.69
C MET A 240 7.57 11.22 5.62
N ALA A 241 8.26 11.19 6.76
CA ALA A 241 9.71 11.00 6.80
C ALA A 241 10.10 9.58 6.34
N TYR A 242 9.34 8.56 6.70
CA TYR A 242 9.48 7.21 6.16
C TYR A 242 9.38 7.21 4.62
N LEU A 243 8.42 7.94 4.06
CA LEU A 243 8.20 7.98 2.60
C LEU A 243 9.36 8.66 1.87
N TRP A 244 9.91 9.77 2.36
CA TRP A 244 11.07 10.37 1.66
C TRP A 244 12.35 9.55 1.82
N ILE A 245 12.58 8.89 2.98
CA ILE A 245 13.74 8.02 3.18
C ILE A 245 13.67 6.80 2.23
N THR A 246 12.48 6.25 2.04
CA THR A 246 12.28 5.06 1.19
C THR A 246 12.01 5.39 -0.28
N GLY A 247 12.08 6.68 -0.67
CA GLY A 247 11.90 7.13 -2.05
C GLY A 247 10.45 7.02 -2.57
N ARG A 248 9.48 7.10 -1.66
CA ARG A 248 8.04 7.01 -1.98
C ARG A 248 7.29 8.33 -1.74
N PHE A 249 8.01 9.38 -1.38
CA PHE A 249 7.41 10.71 -1.21
C PHE A 249 6.93 11.25 -2.56
N SER A 250 5.74 11.83 -2.58
CA SER A 250 5.18 12.54 -3.73
C SER A 250 5.18 14.05 -3.48
N GLN A 251 4.31 14.52 -2.62
CA GLN A 251 4.19 15.90 -2.18
C GLN A 251 3.54 15.96 -0.80
N GLY A 252 3.63 17.09 -0.11
CA GLY A 252 3.04 17.20 1.22
C GLY A 252 3.27 18.56 1.88
N TYR A 253 2.75 18.73 3.07
CA TYR A 253 2.79 20.00 3.81
C TYR A 253 3.55 19.83 5.11
N VAL A 254 4.42 20.79 5.40
CA VAL A 254 5.18 20.86 6.65
C VAL A 254 5.07 22.26 7.24
N ALA A 255 4.75 22.34 8.52
CA ALA A 255 4.79 23.58 9.24
C ALA A 255 6.23 23.93 9.67
N ALA A 256 6.66 25.16 9.44
CA ALA A 256 7.94 25.68 9.89
C ALA A 256 7.75 27.02 10.62
N GLY A 257 8.56 27.25 11.67
CA GLY A 257 8.55 28.51 12.39
C GLY A 257 9.12 29.64 11.54
N CYS A 258 8.48 30.81 11.56
CA CYS A 258 9.03 32.00 10.96
C CYS A 258 10.22 32.53 11.79
N PRO A 259 11.31 33.00 11.16
CA PRO A 259 12.39 33.67 11.83
C PRO A 259 11.88 34.92 12.56
N ALA A 260 12.49 35.27 13.69
CA ALA A 260 12.13 36.41 14.56
C ALA A 260 10.81 36.26 15.34
N GLY A 261 10.31 35.05 15.58
CA GLY A 261 9.21 34.78 16.52
C GLY A 261 7.81 35.09 16.02
N ALA A 262 7.63 35.35 14.74
CA ALA A 262 6.36 35.74 14.14
C ALA A 262 5.51 34.53 13.66
N GLY A 263 5.26 33.54 14.54
CA GLY A 263 4.33 32.44 14.23
C GLY A 263 4.90 31.31 13.35
N GLN A 264 4.02 30.60 12.69
CA GLN A 264 4.36 29.50 11.80
C GLN A 264 3.83 29.76 10.39
N THR A 265 4.51 29.21 9.39
CA THR A 265 4.03 29.15 8.03
C THR A 265 3.94 27.70 7.54
N THR A 266 3.12 27.46 6.53
CA THR A 266 3.02 26.18 5.85
C THR A 266 3.93 26.18 4.65
N ILE A 267 4.70 25.11 4.50
CA ILE A 267 5.54 24.85 3.33
C ILE A 267 4.93 23.68 2.58
N TYR A 268 4.63 23.87 1.32
CA TYR A 268 4.27 22.82 0.40
C TYR A 268 5.53 22.25 -0.23
N LEU A 269 5.86 21.01 0.12
CA LEU A 269 7.00 20.28 -0.41
C LEU A 269 6.61 19.64 -1.75
N THR A 270 7.23 20.06 -2.83
CA THR A 270 6.96 19.57 -4.19
C THR A 270 7.80 18.36 -4.55
N SER A 271 8.98 18.23 -3.94
CA SER A 271 9.83 17.06 -4.07
C SER A 271 10.73 16.94 -2.85
N VAL A 272 10.88 15.73 -2.34
CA VAL A 272 11.90 15.39 -1.34
C VAL A 272 12.43 14.00 -1.65
N SER A 273 13.74 13.87 -1.65
CA SER A 273 14.41 12.58 -1.75
C SER A 273 15.48 12.44 -0.69
N ALA A 274 15.68 11.22 -0.22
CA ALA A 274 16.73 10.89 0.73
C ALA A 274 17.72 9.89 0.12
N ARG A 275 18.98 10.05 0.47
CA ARG A 275 20.01 9.03 0.22
C ARG A 275 20.60 8.61 1.55
N SER A 276 20.43 7.33 1.89
CA SER A 276 21.04 6.73 3.07
C SER A 276 22.39 6.08 2.69
N HIS A 277 23.42 6.41 3.42
CA HIS A 277 24.74 5.81 3.27
C HIS A 277 25.13 5.10 4.57
N VAL A 278 25.47 3.83 4.46
CA VAL A 278 26.06 3.08 5.57
C VAL A 278 27.53 3.45 5.68
N VAL A 279 27.91 3.96 6.85
CA VAL A 279 29.30 4.34 7.15
C VAL A 279 30.05 3.14 7.68
N VAL A 280 30.99 2.64 6.90
CA VAL A 280 31.86 1.49 7.27
C VAL A 280 33.26 2.00 7.53
N GLN A 281 33.85 1.65 8.68
CA GLN A 281 35.25 1.93 9.02
C GLN A 281 35.89 0.67 9.58
N ARG A 282 37.08 0.31 9.04
CA ARG A 282 37.84 -0.87 9.45
C ARG A 282 37.01 -2.16 9.52
N GLY A 283 36.20 -2.40 8.50
CA GLY A 283 35.35 -3.59 8.44
C GLY A 283 34.18 -3.60 9.44
N THR A 284 33.79 -2.46 10.00
CA THR A 284 32.69 -2.37 10.98
C THR A 284 31.73 -1.27 10.56
N VAL A 285 30.44 -1.54 10.61
CA VAL A 285 29.39 -0.50 10.42
C VAL A 285 29.43 0.45 11.62
N ARG A 286 29.66 1.73 11.38
CA ARG A 286 29.77 2.78 12.41
C ARG A 286 28.53 3.62 12.55
N GLY A 287 27.69 3.68 11.53
CA GLY A 287 26.48 4.48 11.55
C GLY A 287 25.85 4.60 10.17
N ILE A 288 24.82 5.41 10.10
CA ILE A 288 24.08 5.71 8.88
C ILE A 288 24.02 7.22 8.72
N HIS A 289 24.33 7.70 7.52
CA HIS A 289 24.18 9.10 7.17
C HIS A 289 23.04 9.26 6.16
N ILE A 290 22.06 10.08 6.49
CA ILE A 290 20.91 10.41 5.63
C ILE A 290 21.11 11.83 5.09
N ARG A 291 21.07 11.97 3.78
CA ARG A 291 21.07 13.27 3.11
C ARG A 291 19.74 13.50 2.44
N LEU A 292 19.03 14.55 2.86
CA LEU A 292 17.78 15.01 2.25
C LEU A 292 18.08 16.10 1.23
N THR A 293 17.43 16.02 0.07
CA THR A 293 17.42 17.06 -0.96
C THR A 293 16.01 17.24 -1.49
N GLY A 294 15.64 18.44 -1.87
CA GLY A 294 14.29 18.68 -2.40
C GLY A 294 13.98 20.16 -2.59
N THR A 295 12.74 20.41 -2.94
CA THR A 295 12.18 21.75 -3.17
C THR A 295 10.81 21.88 -2.53
N GLY A 296 10.47 23.09 -2.13
CA GLY A 296 9.16 23.44 -1.63
C GLY A 296 8.81 24.90 -1.90
N LYS A 297 7.54 25.23 -1.70
CA LYS A 297 6.99 26.58 -1.85
C LYS A 297 6.31 27.01 -0.55
N VAL A 298 6.33 28.29 -0.25
CA VAL A 298 5.53 28.84 0.85
C VAL A 298 4.05 28.75 0.45
N ALA A 299 3.25 28.10 1.27
CA ALA A 299 1.80 27.89 1.07
C ALA A 299 0.95 28.46 2.22
N GLY A 300 1.54 29.32 3.05
CA GLY A 300 0.91 29.97 4.20
C GLY A 300 1.36 31.43 4.31
N PRO A 301 1.17 32.05 5.48
CA PRO A 301 1.60 33.42 5.70
C PRO A 301 3.09 33.60 5.38
N LEU A 302 3.42 34.65 4.65
CA LEU A 302 4.80 34.96 4.27
C LEU A 302 5.62 35.35 5.50
N CYS A 303 6.78 34.73 5.66
CA CYS A 303 7.77 35.17 6.63
C CYS A 303 8.64 36.27 6.02
N ALA A 304 8.95 37.29 6.81
CA ALA A 304 9.74 38.46 6.37
C ALA A 304 11.16 38.10 5.88
N ASN A 305 11.69 36.94 6.32
CA ASN A 305 13.05 36.49 6.00
C ASN A 305 13.04 35.10 5.36
N LEU A 306 13.13 35.03 4.04
CA LEU A 306 13.13 33.75 3.30
C LEU A 306 14.39 32.90 3.59
N SER A 307 15.55 33.52 3.76
CA SER A 307 16.79 32.80 4.10
C SER A 307 16.68 32.13 5.47
N GLY A 308 16.16 32.85 6.45
CA GLY A 308 15.89 32.30 7.77
C GLY A 308 14.83 31.22 7.74
N LEU A 309 13.80 31.34 6.88
CA LEU A 309 12.78 30.30 6.67
C LEU A 309 13.38 29.03 6.07
N ASN A 310 14.31 29.16 5.09
CA ASN A 310 15.02 28.01 4.55
C ASN A 310 15.78 27.24 5.64
N MET A 311 16.47 27.96 6.54
CA MET A 311 17.16 27.32 7.68
C MET A 311 16.18 26.63 8.64
N ALA A 312 15.05 27.28 8.95
CA ALA A 312 14.02 26.73 9.83
C ALA A 312 13.38 25.48 9.22
N ALA A 313 13.07 25.52 7.93
CA ALA A 313 12.54 24.38 7.18
C ALA A 313 13.49 23.18 7.20
N ASN A 314 14.77 23.41 6.89
CA ASN A 314 15.77 22.34 6.90
C ASN A 314 15.95 21.73 8.31
N ARG A 315 15.94 22.55 9.37
CA ARG A 315 15.94 22.05 10.76
C ARG A 315 14.69 21.20 11.04
N ARG A 316 13.52 21.64 10.57
CA ARG A 316 12.28 20.87 10.74
C ARG A 316 12.33 19.54 10.01
N MET A 317 12.87 19.51 8.78
CA MET A 317 13.07 18.26 8.00
C MET A 317 14.00 17.29 8.74
N VAL A 318 15.11 17.77 9.28
CA VAL A 318 16.02 16.95 10.11
C VAL A 318 15.30 16.41 11.34
N SER A 319 14.56 17.27 12.06
CA SER A 319 13.80 16.87 13.26
C SER A 319 12.77 15.78 12.96
N LEU A 320 11.97 15.92 11.90
CA LEU A 320 10.98 14.91 11.49
C LEU A 320 11.65 13.60 11.11
N THR A 321 12.78 13.66 10.39
CA THR A 321 13.53 12.46 10.02
C THR A 321 14.06 11.74 11.25
N MET A 322 14.65 12.46 12.19
CA MET A 322 15.16 11.87 13.44
C MET A 322 14.02 11.29 14.28
N GLN A 323 12.87 11.95 14.40
CA GLN A 323 11.71 11.41 15.12
C GLN A 323 11.28 10.05 14.57
N THR A 324 11.25 9.90 13.24
CA THR A 324 10.89 8.63 12.60
C THR A 324 11.99 7.56 12.80
N VAL A 325 13.26 7.96 12.79
CA VAL A 325 14.37 7.06 13.08
C VAL A 325 14.33 6.60 14.55
N ASP A 326 14.18 7.54 15.49
CA ASP A 326 14.09 7.27 16.92
C ASP A 326 12.89 6.33 17.23
N TRP A 327 11.75 6.55 16.53
CA TRP A 327 10.60 5.65 16.63
C TRP A 327 10.97 4.23 16.17
N ALA A 328 11.64 4.10 15.03
CA ALA A 328 12.03 2.79 14.47
C ALA A 328 13.04 2.07 15.37
N GLU A 329 14.00 2.80 15.95
CA GLU A 329 14.99 2.27 16.91
C GLU A 329 14.31 1.81 18.20
N ALA A 330 13.40 2.62 18.75
CA ALA A 330 12.66 2.30 19.98
C ALA A 330 11.77 1.05 19.84
N HIS A 331 11.35 0.73 18.60
CA HIS A 331 10.51 -0.44 18.31
C HIS A 331 11.27 -1.61 17.69
N ASP A 332 12.60 -1.58 17.66
CA ASP A 332 13.44 -2.63 17.06
C ASP A 332 12.98 -3.00 15.63
N ALA A 333 12.75 -1.96 14.79
CA ALA A 333 12.10 -2.10 13.50
C ALA A 333 12.86 -1.38 12.38
N ASP A 334 13.72 -2.08 11.64
CA ASP A 334 14.36 -1.52 10.45
C ASP A 334 13.34 -1.36 9.29
N ILE A 335 12.51 -0.32 9.38
CA ILE A 335 11.52 0.02 8.35
C ILE A 335 12.15 0.58 7.08
N PHE A 336 13.40 1.02 7.13
CA PHE A 336 14.11 1.66 6.02
C PHE A 336 14.82 0.64 5.11
N GLY A 337 15.08 -0.57 5.62
CA GLY A 337 15.79 -1.63 4.91
C GLY A 337 17.32 -1.41 4.87
N TRP A 338 17.86 -0.82 5.92
CA TRP A 338 19.32 -0.62 6.02
C TRP A 338 20.08 -1.93 6.17
N GLY A 339 19.49 -2.94 6.84
CA GLY A 339 20.04 -4.29 6.87
C GLY A 339 20.22 -4.88 5.47
N GLN A 340 19.19 -4.76 4.63
CA GLN A 340 19.26 -5.18 3.23
C GLN A 340 20.28 -4.36 2.41
N GLN A 341 20.44 -3.08 2.73
CA GLN A 341 21.46 -2.24 2.09
C GLN A 341 22.87 -2.71 2.43
N ILE A 342 23.13 -3.04 3.71
CA ILE A 342 24.42 -3.59 4.16
C ILE A 342 24.70 -4.92 3.46
N TYR A 343 23.72 -5.82 3.42
CA TYR A 343 23.83 -7.10 2.72
C TYR A 343 24.23 -6.93 1.25
N ARG A 344 23.63 -5.96 0.54
CA ARG A 344 23.94 -5.71 -0.88
C ARG A 344 25.29 -5.05 -1.10
N GLN A 345 25.70 -4.13 -0.23
CA GLN A 345 26.94 -3.35 -0.40
C GLN A 345 28.18 -4.09 0.13
N THR A 346 28.02 -4.84 1.21
CA THR A 346 29.10 -5.54 1.91
C THR A 346 28.62 -6.89 2.44
N PRO A 347 28.42 -7.89 1.55
CA PRO A 347 27.88 -9.20 1.94
C PRO A 347 28.73 -9.90 3.01
N GLU A 348 30.05 -9.71 2.97
CA GLU A 348 30.99 -10.28 3.96
C GLU A 348 30.69 -9.78 5.38
N LEU A 349 30.40 -8.48 5.53
CA LEU A 349 30.02 -7.92 6.84
C LEU A 349 28.66 -8.42 7.30
N TRP A 350 27.75 -8.70 6.36
CA TRP A 350 26.43 -9.21 6.70
C TRP A 350 26.50 -10.66 7.22
N ASN A 351 27.35 -11.50 6.66
CA ASN A 351 27.49 -12.90 7.08
C ASN A 351 27.83 -13.03 8.57
N ASP A 352 28.54 -12.05 9.13
CA ASP A 352 28.87 -11.99 10.56
C ASP A 352 27.75 -11.30 11.40
N MET A 353 26.70 -10.75 10.76
CA MET A 353 25.71 -9.87 11.41
C MET A 353 24.25 -10.32 11.48
N PRO A 354 23.75 -11.40 10.85
CA PRO A 354 22.29 -11.55 10.68
C PRO A 354 21.51 -11.58 11.99
N GLY A 355 21.96 -12.28 13.00
CA GLY A 355 21.36 -12.21 14.35
C GLY A 355 21.75 -10.94 15.12
N TYR A 356 22.90 -10.39 14.81
CA TYR A 356 23.48 -9.21 15.46
C TYR A 356 22.89 -7.89 14.94
N TRP A 357 22.35 -7.85 13.69
CA TRP A 357 21.70 -6.67 13.14
C TRP A 357 20.52 -6.22 13.98
N ARG A 358 19.66 -7.14 14.38
CA ARG A 358 18.49 -6.84 15.19
C ARG A 358 18.86 -6.20 16.54
N SER A 359 19.90 -6.68 17.20
CA SER A 359 20.37 -6.11 18.47
C SER A 359 21.15 -4.80 18.28
N ARG A 360 21.71 -4.58 17.08
CA ARG A 360 22.55 -3.42 16.79
C ARG A 360 21.76 -2.25 16.21
N PHE A 361 20.73 -2.52 15.42
CA PHE A 361 19.92 -1.49 14.78
C PHE A 361 19.38 -0.44 15.76
N PRO A 362 18.83 -0.78 16.95
CA PRO A 362 18.33 0.19 17.92
C PRO A 362 19.39 1.13 18.51
N HIS A 363 20.65 0.82 18.30
CA HIS A 363 21.79 1.60 18.83
C HIS A 363 22.70 2.14 17.72
N MET A 364 22.22 2.13 16.48
CA MET A 364 23.00 2.55 15.33
C MET A 364 23.06 4.08 15.28
N PRO A 365 24.25 4.71 15.33
CA PRO A 365 24.36 6.16 15.19
C PRO A 365 23.80 6.61 13.83
N VAL A 366 22.79 7.47 13.85
CA VAL A 366 22.22 8.06 12.63
C VAL A 366 22.49 9.55 12.62
N SER A 367 22.90 10.06 11.48
CA SER A 367 23.09 11.50 11.25
C SER A 367 22.30 11.93 10.02
N VAL A 368 21.66 13.11 10.11
CA VAL A 368 20.80 13.63 9.04
C VAL A 368 21.30 15.02 8.62
N THR A 369 21.43 15.23 7.33
CA THR A 369 21.65 16.54 6.72
C THR A 369 20.52 16.85 5.74
N SER A 370 20.06 18.11 5.69
CA SER A 370 18.98 18.54 4.82
C SER A 370 19.40 19.75 3.97
N HIS A 371 19.15 19.64 2.68
CA HIS A 371 19.37 20.68 1.66
C HIS A 371 18.11 20.85 0.81
N VAL A 372 17.01 21.21 1.47
CA VAL A 372 15.73 21.52 0.84
C VAL A 372 15.65 23.03 0.59
N THR A 373 15.39 23.42 -0.66
CA THR A 373 15.25 24.83 -1.06
C THR A 373 13.78 25.21 -1.03
N ILE A 374 13.47 26.26 -0.27
CA ILE A 374 12.13 26.84 -0.20
C ILE A 374 12.11 28.11 -1.04
N VAL A 375 11.19 28.16 -1.98
CA VAL A 375 10.96 29.36 -2.81
C VAL A 375 9.66 30.02 -2.41
N GLN A 376 9.59 31.33 -2.63
CA GLN A 376 8.34 32.07 -2.52
C GLN A 376 7.40 31.57 -3.61
N GLY A 377 6.17 31.22 -3.28
CA GLY A 377 5.18 30.87 -4.31
C GLY A 377 4.97 32.07 -5.23
N ASP A 378 4.82 31.83 -6.52
CA ASP A 378 4.35 32.88 -7.42
C ASP A 378 2.99 33.34 -6.89
N GLU A 379 2.90 34.60 -6.45
CA GLU A 379 1.63 35.22 -6.13
C GLU A 379 0.80 35.21 -7.43
N GLY A 380 -0.22 34.36 -7.41
CA GLY A 380 -1.31 34.18 -8.35
C GLY A 380 -1.33 35.05 -9.60
N ARG A 381 -1.20 34.37 -10.72
CA ARG A 381 -2.14 34.68 -11.81
C ARG A 381 -3.33 33.74 -11.66
N VAL A 382 -4.38 34.26 -11.03
CA VAL A 382 -5.74 33.76 -11.12
C VAL A 382 -6.22 33.90 -12.57
#